data_1725bf0c82098d99615a03700b1fc065
#
_entry.id   1725bf0c82098d99615a03700b1fc065
#
_cell.length_a   1.000
_cell.length_b   1.000
_cell.length_c   1.000
_cell.angle_alpha   90.00
_cell.angle_beta   90.00
_cell.angle_gamma   90.00
#
_symmetry.space_group_name_H-M   'P 1'
#
loop_
_entity.id
_entity.type
_entity.pdbx_description
1 polymer ?
#
loop_
_entity_poly.entity_id
_entity_poly.type
_entity_poly.pdbx_seq_one_letter_code
_entity_poly.pdbx_strand_id
1 'polypeptide(L)'
;MEEAEKDESEVDRMNSDINFRYAERKDIPLILHFVKELAEYEKMSNEVVADEKTMEEWIFEKQKAEVIFALEEKNEVGFAIFFHNFSTFLGRAGIYLEDLYVKEEYRGKGYGKAILKKLASIAVERGCGRLEWSCLDWNQPSIDFYLSLGAEAMSDWTVYRVAGRTLRELAE
;
A
#
# COMPACT_ATOMS: atom_id res chain seq x y z
N MET A 1 27.22 9.75 17.86
CA MET A 1 26.09 10.68 17.69
C MET A 1 26.12 11.35 16.31
N GLU A 2 27.29 11.75 15.80
CA GLU A 2 27.43 12.47 14.51
C GLU A 2 27.22 11.59 13.25
N GLU A 3 27.45 10.28 13.31
CA GLU A 3 27.20 9.35 12.19
C GLU A 3 25.72 9.01 12.01
N ALA A 4 24.93 8.93 13.07
CA ALA A 4 23.49 8.66 12.99
C ALA A 4 22.71 9.86 12.42
N GLU A 5 23.10 11.10 12.77
CA GLU A 5 22.48 12.33 12.25
C GLU A 5 22.81 12.57 10.76
N LYS A 6 23.97 12.11 10.29
CA LYS A 6 24.34 12.19 8.85
C LYS A 6 23.52 11.22 8.00
N ASP A 7 23.24 10.03 8.50
CA ASP A 7 22.48 9.00 7.78
C ASP A 7 21.00 9.41 7.60
N GLU A 8 20.36 9.95 8.64
CA GLU A 8 18.98 10.47 8.54
C GLU A 8 18.86 11.64 7.56
N SER A 9 19.84 12.55 7.51
CA SER A 9 19.79 13.70 6.59
C SER A 9 20.03 13.33 5.13
N GLU A 10 20.77 12.27 4.86
CA GLU A 10 21.03 11.76 3.51
C GLU A 10 19.85 10.95 2.99
N VAL A 11 19.22 10.14 3.83
CA VAL A 11 17.97 9.42 3.53
C VAL A 11 16.80 10.38 3.31
N ASP A 12 16.70 11.46 4.08
CA ASP A 12 15.65 12.47 3.88
C ASP A 12 15.88 13.30 2.60
N ARG A 13 17.11 13.55 2.18
CA ARG A 13 17.42 14.16 0.87
C ARG A 13 17.11 13.22 -0.29
N MET A 14 17.45 11.95 -0.21
CA MET A 14 17.08 10.95 -1.21
C MET A 14 15.55 10.78 -1.34
N ASN A 15 14.80 10.90 -0.24
CA ASN A 15 13.34 10.85 -0.24
C ASN A 15 12.68 12.06 -0.92
N SER A 16 13.36 13.22 -1.04
CA SER A 16 12.83 14.40 -1.74
C SER A 16 12.81 14.23 -3.26
N ASP A 17 13.57 13.30 -3.81
CA ASP A 17 13.76 13.11 -5.24
C ASP A 17 13.00 11.90 -5.81
N ILE A 18 12.27 11.14 -4.95
CA ILE A 18 11.47 10.01 -5.40
C ILE A 18 10.20 10.53 -6.09
N ASN A 19 10.11 10.25 -7.38
CA ASN A 19 8.95 10.61 -8.18
C ASN A 19 7.83 9.60 -8.04
N PHE A 20 6.59 10.08 -8.18
CA PHE A 20 5.39 9.26 -8.16
C PHE A 20 4.54 9.52 -9.39
N ARG A 21 3.87 8.48 -9.88
CA ARG A 21 2.81 8.61 -10.86
C ARG A 21 1.61 7.75 -10.49
N TYR A 22 0.43 8.19 -10.86
CA TYR A 22 -0.75 7.33 -10.84
C TYR A 22 -0.67 6.30 -11.97
N ALA A 23 -1.26 5.13 -11.73
CA ALA A 23 -1.42 4.14 -12.76
C ALA A 23 -2.43 4.58 -13.82
N GLU A 24 -2.17 4.18 -15.04
CA GLU A 24 -3.08 4.30 -16.18
C GLU A 24 -3.58 2.91 -16.58
N ARG A 25 -4.66 2.84 -17.36
CA ARG A 25 -5.24 1.57 -17.81
C ARG A 25 -4.22 0.61 -18.45
N LYS A 26 -3.27 1.15 -19.20
CA LYS A 26 -2.18 0.38 -19.82
C LYS A 26 -1.24 -0.31 -18.82
N ASP A 27 -1.26 0.11 -17.55
CA ASP A 27 -0.39 -0.42 -16.49
C ASP A 27 -0.97 -1.67 -15.80
N ILE A 28 -2.15 -2.15 -16.20
CA ILE A 28 -2.77 -3.34 -15.61
C ILE A 28 -1.83 -4.54 -15.55
N PRO A 29 -1.09 -4.91 -16.63
CA PRO A 29 -0.12 -6.01 -16.55
C PRO A 29 0.98 -5.77 -15.50
N LEU A 30 1.44 -4.52 -15.35
CA LEU A 30 2.44 -4.13 -14.37
C LEU A 30 1.90 -4.22 -12.94
N ILE A 31 0.66 -3.75 -12.71
CA ILE A 31 0.00 -3.85 -11.40
C ILE A 31 -0.12 -5.33 -10.99
N LEU A 32 -0.61 -6.18 -11.89
CA LEU A 32 -0.75 -7.61 -11.63
C LEU A 32 0.60 -8.29 -11.37
N HIS A 33 1.66 -7.83 -12.05
CA HIS A 33 3.03 -8.29 -11.80
C HIS A 33 3.47 -7.97 -10.36
N PHE A 34 3.30 -6.73 -9.90
CA PHE A 34 3.62 -6.33 -8.52
C PHE A 34 2.81 -7.10 -7.48
N VAL A 35 1.52 -7.34 -7.73
CA VAL A 35 0.67 -8.15 -6.84
C VAL A 35 1.20 -9.57 -6.71
N LYS A 36 1.66 -10.17 -7.80
CA LYS A 36 2.26 -11.52 -7.78
C LYS A 36 3.59 -11.56 -7.03
N GLU A 37 4.46 -10.56 -7.21
CA GLU A 37 5.71 -10.45 -6.46
C GLU A 37 5.46 -10.28 -4.95
N LEU A 38 4.46 -9.47 -4.57
CA LEU A 38 4.05 -9.32 -3.18
C LEU A 38 3.52 -10.64 -2.61
N ALA A 39 2.65 -11.33 -3.36
CA ALA A 39 2.11 -12.62 -2.93
C ALA A 39 3.20 -13.71 -2.78
N GLU A 40 4.25 -13.67 -3.61
CA GLU A 40 5.42 -14.54 -3.45
C GLU A 40 6.19 -14.20 -2.16
N TYR A 41 6.42 -12.93 -1.89
CA TYR A 41 7.05 -12.47 -0.64
C TYR A 41 6.26 -12.92 0.59
N GLU A 42 4.93 -12.84 0.53
CA GLU A 42 4.02 -13.24 1.61
C GLU A 42 3.75 -14.74 1.67
N LYS A 43 4.32 -15.55 0.75
CA LYS A 43 4.11 -16.99 0.63
C LYS A 43 2.66 -17.39 0.34
N MET A 44 1.95 -16.54 -0.40
CA MET A 44 0.53 -16.66 -0.75
C MET A 44 0.30 -16.70 -2.28
N SER A 45 1.30 -17.05 -3.08
CA SER A 45 1.21 -17.04 -4.56
C SER A 45 0.02 -17.83 -5.11
N ASN A 46 -0.42 -18.90 -4.42
CA ASN A 46 -1.56 -19.70 -4.82
C ASN A 46 -2.92 -19.04 -4.57
N GLU A 47 -2.96 -17.94 -3.84
CA GLU A 47 -4.20 -17.21 -3.53
C GLU A 47 -4.53 -16.14 -4.57
N VAL A 48 -3.57 -15.80 -5.44
CA VAL A 48 -3.79 -14.80 -6.50
C VAL A 48 -4.60 -15.41 -7.63
N VAL A 49 -5.87 -15.12 -7.66
CA VAL A 49 -6.81 -15.51 -8.73
C VAL A 49 -7.20 -14.33 -9.63
N ALA A 50 -6.70 -13.14 -9.31
CA ALA A 50 -6.95 -11.94 -10.09
C ALA A 50 -6.34 -12.07 -11.49
N ASP A 51 -7.06 -11.56 -12.47
CA ASP A 51 -6.61 -11.43 -13.86
C ASP A 51 -6.69 -9.96 -14.32
N GLU A 52 -6.09 -9.67 -15.46
CA GLU A 52 -6.04 -8.32 -16.03
C GLU A 52 -7.44 -7.73 -16.24
N LYS A 53 -8.38 -8.53 -16.74
CA LYS A 53 -9.75 -8.09 -17.02
C LYS A 53 -10.49 -7.68 -15.75
N THR A 54 -10.41 -8.49 -14.72
CA THR A 54 -11.05 -8.21 -13.43
C THR A 54 -10.43 -6.98 -12.77
N MET A 55 -9.10 -6.84 -12.82
CA MET A 55 -8.43 -5.67 -12.27
C MET A 55 -8.78 -4.39 -13.03
N GLU A 56 -8.85 -4.45 -14.36
CA GLU A 56 -9.26 -3.32 -15.19
C GLU A 56 -10.67 -2.85 -14.84
N GLU A 57 -11.61 -3.79 -14.74
CA GLU A 57 -13.01 -3.50 -14.36
C GLU A 57 -13.10 -2.78 -13.00
N TRP A 58 -12.41 -3.30 -11.98
CA TRP A 58 -12.55 -2.76 -10.62
C TRP A 58 -11.74 -1.49 -10.36
N ILE A 59 -10.56 -1.37 -10.95
CA ILE A 59 -9.69 -0.20 -10.76
C ILE A 59 -10.13 0.97 -11.66
N PHE A 60 -10.33 0.72 -12.97
CA PHE A 60 -10.51 1.81 -13.94
C PHE A 60 -11.97 2.05 -14.34
N GLU A 61 -12.81 1.02 -14.42
CA GLU A 61 -14.23 1.21 -14.78
C GLU A 61 -15.08 1.55 -13.56
N LYS A 62 -14.98 0.73 -12.50
CA LYS A 62 -15.74 0.92 -11.25
C LYS A 62 -15.07 1.89 -10.28
N GLN A 63 -13.80 2.19 -10.46
CA GLN A 63 -13.00 3.11 -9.65
C GLN A 63 -13.08 2.80 -8.14
N LYS A 64 -12.88 1.52 -7.76
CA LYS A 64 -12.94 1.08 -6.36
C LYS A 64 -11.59 1.08 -5.66
N ALA A 65 -10.51 1.19 -6.42
CA ALA A 65 -9.16 1.37 -5.91
C ALA A 65 -8.36 2.30 -6.82
N GLU A 66 -7.32 2.87 -6.26
CA GLU A 66 -6.34 3.70 -6.96
C GLU A 66 -4.96 3.08 -6.78
N VAL A 67 -4.09 3.30 -7.75
CA VAL A 67 -2.72 2.77 -7.73
C VAL A 67 -1.73 3.89 -8.02
N ILE A 68 -0.67 3.96 -7.23
CA ILE A 68 0.50 4.80 -7.49
C ILE A 68 1.75 3.94 -7.61
N PHE A 69 2.68 4.39 -8.45
CA PHE A 69 4.02 3.83 -8.56
C PHE A 69 5.06 4.82 -8.03
N ALA A 70 6.04 4.29 -7.30
CA ALA A 70 7.28 4.99 -6.98
C ALA A 70 8.30 4.72 -8.09
N LEU A 71 8.99 5.76 -8.50
CA LEU A 71 9.91 5.76 -9.64
C LEU A 71 11.34 6.03 -9.19
N GLU A 72 12.28 5.23 -9.70
CA GLU A 72 13.69 5.59 -9.77
C GLU A 72 14.00 5.94 -11.23
N GLU A 73 14.26 7.20 -11.51
CA GLU A 73 14.33 7.76 -12.87
C GLU A 73 13.02 7.51 -13.65
N LYS A 74 13.00 6.51 -14.53
CA LYS A 74 11.83 6.13 -15.34
C LYS A 74 11.29 4.72 -15.03
N ASN A 75 11.90 4.04 -14.04
CA ASN A 75 11.56 2.67 -13.70
C ASN A 75 10.61 2.63 -12.51
N GLU A 76 9.55 1.89 -12.60
CA GLU A 76 8.67 1.60 -11.47
C GLU A 76 9.35 0.59 -10.55
N VAL A 77 9.71 1.05 -9.35
CA VAL A 77 10.46 0.29 -8.35
C VAL A 77 9.61 -0.16 -7.17
N GLY A 78 8.43 0.42 -7.03
CA GLY A 78 7.46 0.06 -6.00
C GLY A 78 6.08 0.55 -6.38
N PHE A 79 5.07 0.03 -5.70
CA PHE A 79 3.69 0.44 -5.90
C PHE A 79 2.91 0.48 -4.59
N ALA A 80 1.79 1.16 -4.61
CA ALA A 80 0.74 1.03 -3.61
C ALA A 80 -0.62 1.01 -4.28
N ILE A 81 -1.50 0.14 -3.79
CA ILE A 81 -2.93 0.11 -4.13
C ILE A 81 -3.73 0.50 -2.90
N PHE A 82 -4.66 1.43 -3.04
CA PHE A 82 -5.40 2.02 -1.92
C PHE A 82 -6.81 2.45 -2.33
N PHE A 83 -7.66 2.65 -1.33
CA PHE A 83 -9.03 3.12 -1.53
C PHE A 83 -9.51 3.91 -0.32
N HIS A 84 -10.68 4.54 -0.41
CA HIS A 84 -11.27 5.23 0.72
C HIS A 84 -12.10 4.29 1.57
N ASN A 85 -11.78 4.24 2.88
CA ASN A 85 -12.70 3.73 3.90
C ASN A 85 -13.42 4.91 4.58
N PHE A 86 -14.21 4.65 5.61
CA PHE A 86 -14.94 5.69 6.32
C PHE A 86 -14.90 5.47 7.83
N SER A 87 -14.68 6.54 8.58
CA SER A 87 -14.78 6.54 10.03
C SER A 87 -16.06 7.24 10.48
N THR A 88 -16.98 6.49 11.06
CA THR A 88 -18.20 7.06 11.65
C THR A 88 -17.89 7.92 12.86
N PHE A 89 -16.83 7.61 13.61
CA PHE A 89 -16.43 8.40 14.78
C PHE A 89 -15.84 9.74 14.39
N LEU A 90 -15.09 9.81 13.28
CA LEU A 90 -14.55 11.06 12.76
C LEU A 90 -15.52 11.77 11.80
N GLY A 91 -16.56 11.09 11.32
CA GLY A 91 -17.51 11.60 10.33
C GLY A 91 -16.88 11.90 8.97
N ARG A 92 -15.77 11.25 8.62
CA ARG A 92 -15.05 11.49 7.37
C ARG A 92 -14.36 10.25 6.82
N ALA A 93 -13.97 10.34 5.55
CA ALA A 93 -13.19 9.28 4.91
C ALA A 93 -11.80 9.11 5.52
N GLY A 94 -11.24 7.95 5.35
CA GLY A 94 -9.83 7.63 5.50
C GLY A 94 -9.27 7.08 4.18
N ILE A 95 -7.96 6.93 4.12
CA ILE A 95 -7.29 6.11 3.11
C ILE A 95 -7.00 4.75 3.74
N TYR A 96 -7.38 3.68 3.05
CA TYR A 96 -6.96 2.32 3.37
C TYR A 96 -5.97 1.84 2.31
N LEU A 97 -4.76 1.54 2.74
CA LEU A 97 -3.73 0.95 1.91
C LEU A 97 -3.94 -0.57 1.90
N GLU A 98 -4.30 -1.11 0.74
CA GLU A 98 -4.45 -2.55 0.56
C GLU A 98 -3.10 -3.22 0.45
N ASP A 99 -2.28 -2.80 -0.52
CA ASP A 99 -0.96 -3.36 -0.78
C ASP A 99 0.10 -2.26 -0.91
N LEU A 100 1.29 -2.54 -0.36
CA LEU A 100 2.51 -1.80 -0.60
C LEU A 100 3.65 -2.78 -0.87
N TYR A 101 4.31 -2.62 -2.00
CA TYR A 101 5.47 -3.45 -2.33
C TYR A 101 6.57 -2.61 -2.96
N VAL A 102 7.81 -2.92 -2.59
CA VAL A 102 9.04 -2.39 -3.19
C VAL A 102 9.87 -3.58 -3.65
N LYS A 103 10.29 -3.56 -4.91
CA LYS A 103 11.15 -4.60 -5.49
C LYS A 103 12.38 -4.81 -4.61
N GLU A 104 12.81 -6.07 -4.47
CA GLU A 104 13.83 -6.48 -3.51
C GLU A 104 15.13 -5.69 -3.66
N GLU A 105 15.59 -5.49 -4.88
CA GLU A 105 16.84 -4.77 -5.20
C GLU A 105 16.78 -3.25 -4.89
N TYR A 106 15.59 -2.73 -4.60
CA TYR A 106 15.35 -1.32 -4.22
C TYR A 106 15.01 -1.14 -2.75
N ARG A 107 14.94 -2.22 -1.98
CA ARG A 107 14.70 -2.13 -0.52
C ARG A 107 15.88 -1.51 0.21
N GLY A 108 15.62 -0.97 1.40
CA GLY A 108 16.65 -0.27 2.20
C GLY A 108 17.01 1.14 1.70
N LYS A 109 16.47 1.57 0.56
CA LYS A 109 16.72 2.90 -0.04
C LYS A 109 15.63 3.95 0.27
N GLY A 110 14.71 3.65 1.19
CA GLY A 110 13.68 4.61 1.64
C GLY A 110 12.39 4.64 0.81
N TYR A 111 12.24 3.84 -0.27
CA TYR A 111 11.04 3.86 -1.12
C TYR A 111 9.75 3.53 -0.37
N GLY A 112 9.76 2.56 0.54
CA GLY A 112 8.57 2.24 1.36
C GLY A 112 8.12 3.43 2.22
N LYS A 113 9.06 4.14 2.87
CA LYS A 113 8.78 5.36 3.63
C LYS A 113 8.24 6.47 2.73
N ALA A 114 8.81 6.64 1.54
CA ALA A 114 8.35 7.63 0.58
C ALA A 114 6.93 7.36 0.07
N ILE A 115 6.58 6.09 -0.20
CA ILE A 115 5.23 5.69 -0.60
C ILE A 115 4.23 6.02 0.53
N LEU A 116 4.53 5.67 1.79
CA LEU A 116 3.64 6.00 2.91
C LEU A 116 3.51 7.51 3.13
N LYS A 117 4.60 8.28 3.01
CA LYS A 117 4.55 9.75 3.04
C LYS A 117 3.65 10.30 1.92
N LYS A 118 3.74 9.73 0.70
CA LYS A 118 2.88 10.14 -0.42
C LYS A 118 1.41 9.85 -0.15
N LEU A 119 1.08 8.68 0.39
CA LEU A 119 -0.29 8.32 0.77
C LEU A 119 -0.82 9.22 1.90
N ALA A 120 0.02 9.56 2.88
CA ALA A 120 -0.33 10.51 3.93
C ALA A 120 -0.61 11.91 3.36
N SER A 121 0.20 12.38 2.38
CA SER A 121 -0.05 13.63 1.66
C SER A 121 -1.40 13.60 0.94
N ILE A 122 -1.70 12.52 0.21
CA ILE A 122 -2.99 12.32 -0.47
C ILE A 122 -4.14 12.35 0.55
N ALA A 123 -3.98 11.69 1.70
CA ALA A 123 -4.99 11.68 2.76
C ALA A 123 -5.26 13.10 3.29
N VAL A 124 -4.21 13.88 3.57
CA VAL A 124 -4.32 15.26 4.05
C VAL A 124 -4.96 16.15 2.98
N GLU A 125 -4.51 16.09 1.73
CA GLU A 125 -5.05 16.85 0.61
C GLU A 125 -6.54 16.61 0.39
N ARG A 126 -7.00 15.36 0.61
CA ARG A 126 -8.40 14.95 0.48
C ARG A 126 -9.24 15.17 1.75
N GLY A 127 -8.66 15.73 2.82
CA GLY A 127 -9.34 15.94 4.10
C GLY A 127 -9.69 14.65 4.84
N CYS A 128 -9.00 13.54 4.54
CA CYS A 128 -9.17 12.27 5.23
C CYS A 128 -8.70 12.35 6.68
N GLY A 129 -9.34 11.60 7.56
CA GLY A 129 -9.03 11.62 8.99
C GLY A 129 -7.97 10.62 9.43
N ARG A 130 -7.59 9.66 8.57
CA ARG A 130 -6.63 8.58 8.90
C ARG A 130 -6.09 7.91 7.66
N LEU A 131 -4.96 7.22 7.82
CA LEU A 131 -4.37 6.27 6.89
C LEU A 131 -4.22 4.94 7.63
N GLU A 132 -4.79 3.87 7.11
CA GLU A 132 -4.81 2.54 7.74
C GLU A 132 -4.33 1.47 6.75
N TRP A 133 -3.78 0.39 7.29
CA TRP A 133 -3.40 -0.82 6.56
C TRP A 133 -3.38 -2.02 7.50
N SER A 134 -3.26 -3.21 6.93
CA SER A 134 -2.99 -4.45 7.65
C SER A 134 -1.57 -4.94 7.39
N CYS A 135 -1.01 -5.66 8.34
CA CYS A 135 0.28 -6.32 8.22
C CYS A 135 0.18 -7.72 8.78
N LEU A 136 0.84 -8.68 8.14
CA LEU A 136 0.91 -10.06 8.64
C LEU A 136 1.67 -10.10 9.97
N ASP A 137 1.11 -10.78 10.96
CA ASP A 137 1.66 -10.83 12.33
C ASP A 137 3.08 -11.39 12.41
N TRP A 138 3.49 -12.21 11.44
CA TRP A 138 4.84 -12.76 11.38
C TRP A 138 5.85 -11.81 10.72
N ASN A 139 5.41 -10.73 10.05
CA ASN A 139 6.28 -9.82 9.29
C ASN A 139 6.90 -8.76 10.21
N GLN A 140 7.75 -9.21 11.13
CA GLN A 140 8.39 -8.35 12.12
C GLN A 140 9.15 -7.16 11.50
N PRO A 141 9.90 -7.30 10.38
CA PRO A 141 10.58 -6.17 9.76
C PRO A 141 9.62 -5.05 9.33
N SER A 142 8.46 -5.40 8.79
CA SER A 142 7.44 -4.42 8.42
C SER A 142 6.75 -3.81 9.64
N ILE A 143 6.49 -4.60 10.67
CA ILE A 143 5.91 -4.11 11.94
C ILE A 143 6.83 -3.06 12.56
N ASP A 144 8.12 -3.37 12.71
CA ASP A 144 9.12 -2.45 13.28
C ASP A 144 9.23 -1.16 12.46
N PHE A 145 9.18 -1.29 11.14
CA PHE A 145 9.18 -0.16 10.22
C PHE A 145 7.94 0.74 10.43
N TYR A 146 6.75 0.18 10.51
CA TYR A 146 5.52 0.96 10.71
C TYR A 146 5.49 1.66 12.08
N LEU A 147 5.90 0.98 13.14
CA LEU A 147 6.02 1.56 14.47
C LEU A 147 7.04 2.71 14.50
N SER A 148 8.14 2.61 13.76
CA SER A 148 9.14 3.67 13.65
C SER A 148 8.61 4.94 12.98
N LEU A 149 7.53 4.83 12.20
CA LEU A 149 6.83 5.96 11.57
C LEU A 149 5.73 6.56 12.46
N GLY A 150 5.53 6.04 13.66
CA GLY A 150 4.50 6.48 14.60
C GLY A 150 3.12 5.85 14.36
N ALA A 151 3.06 4.74 13.61
CA ALA A 151 1.82 3.98 13.48
C ALA A 151 1.48 3.27 14.79
N GLU A 152 0.19 3.14 15.08
CA GLU A 152 -0.33 2.42 16.24
C GLU A 152 -0.99 1.11 15.79
N ALA A 153 -0.61 0.00 16.45
CA ALA A 153 -1.23 -1.29 16.19
C ALA A 153 -2.63 -1.33 16.83
N MET A 154 -3.66 -1.59 16.02
CA MET A 154 -5.06 -1.65 16.47
C MET A 154 -5.38 -3.05 17.03
N SER A 155 -4.64 -3.50 18.03
CA SER A 155 -4.66 -4.86 18.58
C SER A 155 -5.99 -5.31 19.20
N ASP A 156 -6.84 -4.36 19.58
CA ASP A 156 -8.17 -4.65 20.14
C ASP A 156 -9.22 -5.00 19.07
N TRP A 157 -8.85 -4.90 17.79
CA TRP A 157 -9.76 -5.15 16.67
C TRP A 157 -9.37 -6.41 15.92
N THR A 158 -10.35 -7.28 15.71
CA THR A 158 -10.19 -8.47 14.85
C THR A 158 -10.96 -8.30 13.56
N VAL A 159 -10.29 -8.53 12.44
CA VAL A 159 -10.93 -8.50 11.12
C VAL A 159 -11.73 -9.79 10.91
N TYR A 160 -13.00 -9.66 10.56
CA TYR A 160 -13.86 -10.76 10.14
C TYR A 160 -14.11 -10.68 8.64
N ARG A 161 -14.07 -11.82 7.98
CA ARG A 161 -14.26 -11.93 6.52
C ARG A 161 -15.28 -13.01 6.18
N VAL A 162 -16.20 -12.66 5.31
CA VAL A 162 -17.09 -13.62 4.64
C VAL A 162 -16.81 -13.53 3.14
N ALA A 163 -16.49 -14.65 2.51
CA ALA A 163 -16.08 -14.71 1.11
C ALA A 163 -16.64 -15.95 0.39
N GLY A 164 -16.53 -15.97 -0.92
CA GLY A 164 -16.85 -17.12 -1.75
C GLY A 164 -18.30 -17.60 -1.59
N ARG A 165 -18.46 -18.90 -1.31
CA ARG A 165 -19.77 -19.54 -1.14
C ARG A 165 -20.54 -18.96 0.05
N THR A 166 -19.88 -18.79 1.18
CA THR A 166 -20.51 -18.28 2.41
C THR A 166 -21.06 -16.87 2.24
N LEU A 167 -20.39 -16.01 1.43
CA LEU A 167 -20.90 -14.67 1.11
C LEU A 167 -22.22 -14.73 0.34
N ARG A 168 -22.35 -15.67 -0.60
CA ARG A 168 -23.59 -15.87 -1.36
C ARG A 168 -24.72 -16.39 -0.49
N GLU A 169 -24.43 -17.38 0.37
CA GLU A 169 -25.40 -17.97 1.30
C GLU A 169 -25.90 -16.96 2.35
N LEU A 170 -25.07 -16.02 2.76
CA LEU A 170 -25.47 -14.96 3.70
C LEU A 170 -26.35 -13.89 3.03
N ALA A 171 -26.32 -13.77 1.72
CA ALA A 171 -27.11 -12.79 0.96
C ALA A 171 -28.53 -13.26 0.62
N GLU A 172 -28.84 -14.54 0.82
CA GLU A 172 -30.17 -15.16 0.63
C GLU A 172 -31.02 -15.01 1.90
#